data_49810f6fcda852647b1ade6b14f6e335
#
_entry.id   49810f6fcda852647b1ade6b14f6e335
#
_cell.length_a   1.000
_cell.length_b   1.000
_cell.length_c   1.000
_cell.angle_alpha   90.00
_cell.angle_beta   90.00
_cell.angle_gamma   90.00
#
_symmetry.space_group_name_H-M   'P 1'
#
loop_
_entity.id
_entity.type
_entity.pdbx_description
1 polymer ?
#
loop_
_entity_poly.entity_id
_entity_poly.type
_entity_poly.pdbx_seq_one_letter_code
_entity_poly.pdbx_strand_id
1 'polypeptide(L)'
;QGETVHVGGYLGYEGEAAFAGLFGAYQKSDFNSMRQVTAANTRPLTAQADIDMTGRTFGGFAGYRAPVGGGLVLAPMVGATNIRIKRDGFDETGADPLNLQVSEETREVTYGTAQLRLSTLTPVAGGTFEPYLAGGVERYWGDLASVSDMRFAGAAGDMGSFRIIGAPLEETVGVLGAGFDVRPNDRFEIGASAGSRIGERTTQTTVEMHARIRF
;
A
#
# COMPACT_ATOMS: atom_id res chain seq x y z
N GLN A 1 13.14 -9.31 14.38
CA GLN A 1 13.69 -7.95 14.29
C GLN A 1 13.92 -7.66 12.82
N GLY A 2 13.72 -6.42 12.34
CA GLY A 2 13.92 -6.11 10.94
C GLY A 2 14.34 -4.67 10.74
N GLU A 3 15.05 -4.41 9.65
CA GLU A 3 15.45 -3.09 9.20
C GLU A 3 14.89 -2.84 7.81
N THR A 4 14.41 -1.61 7.57
CA THR A 4 13.84 -1.25 6.27
C THR A 4 14.34 0.14 5.88
N VAL A 5 14.85 0.24 4.65
CA VAL A 5 15.26 1.49 4.03
C VAL A 5 14.32 1.80 2.87
N HIS A 6 13.79 3.02 2.84
CA HIS A 6 12.95 3.53 1.77
C HIS A 6 13.60 4.73 1.09
N VAL A 7 13.57 4.75 -0.23
CA VAL A 7 13.95 5.91 -1.04
C VAL A 7 12.86 6.13 -2.09
N GLY A 8 12.37 7.35 -2.20
CA GLY A 8 11.33 7.67 -3.18
C GLY A 8 11.37 9.13 -3.58
N GLY A 9 10.67 9.43 -4.66
CA GLY A 9 10.51 10.77 -5.19
C GLY A 9 9.17 10.94 -5.87
N TYR A 10 8.76 12.18 -6.02
CA TYR A 10 7.56 12.54 -6.76
C TYR A 10 7.77 13.80 -7.58
N LEU A 11 7.01 13.91 -8.66
CA LEU A 11 6.90 15.10 -9.49
C LEU A 11 5.42 15.44 -9.64
N GLY A 12 5.05 16.68 -9.35
CA GLY A 12 3.68 17.15 -9.47
C GLY A 12 3.58 18.35 -10.39
N TYR A 13 2.49 18.41 -11.15
CA TYR A 13 2.04 19.57 -11.90
C TYR A 13 0.69 20.03 -11.34
N GLU A 14 0.58 21.31 -11.04
CA GLU A 14 -0.65 21.92 -10.57
C GLU A 14 -0.91 23.21 -11.34
N GLY A 15 -1.85 23.16 -12.28
CA GLY A 15 -2.37 24.30 -13.02
C GLY A 15 -3.68 24.81 -12.43
N GLU A 16 -4.29 25.82 -13.08
CA GLU A 16 -5.57 26.40 -12.62
C GLU A 16 -6.70 25.36 -12.56
N ALA A 17 -6.81 24.52 -13.57
CA ALA A 17 -7.84 23.50 -13.67
C ALA A 17 -7.28 22.07 -13.65
N ALA A 18 -6.17 21.81 -14.34
CA ALA A 18 -5.60 20.48 -14.45
C ALA A 18 -4.51 20.25 -13.42
N PHE A 19 -4.41 19.03 -12.91
CA PHE A 19 -3.33 18.57 -12.05
C PHE A 19 -2.90 17.17 -12.43
N ALA A 20 -1.63 16.84 -12.22
CA ALA A 20 -1.07 15.53 -12.48
C ALA A 20 0.11 15.27 -11.55
N GLY A 21 0.41 14.00 -11.32
CA GLY A 21 1.58 13.62 -10.54
C GLY A 21 2.14 12.29 -10.98
N LEU A 22 3.44 12.15 -10.81
CA LEU A 22 4.19 10.90 -10.95
C LEU A 22 4.95 10.65 -9.67
N PHE A 23 5.07 9.40 -9.27
CA PHE A 23 5.84 9.03 -8.10
C PHE A 23 6.53 7.68 -8.31
N GLY A 24 7.62 7.48 -7.58
CA GLY A 24 8.31 6.22 -7.54
C GLY A 24 9.02 6.03 -6.22
N ALA A 25 9.10 4.80 -5.77
CA ALA A 25 9.80 4.42 -4.55
C ALA A 25 10.51 3.08 -4.71
N TYR A 26 11.60 2.92 -3.98
CA TYR A 26 12.33 1.68 -3.80
C TYR A 26 12.44 1.40 -2.30
N GLN A 27 12.28 0.14 -1.95
CA GLN A 27 12.41 -0.34 -0.57
C GLN A 27 13.34 -1.55 -0.55
N LYS A 28 14.22 -1.58 0.45
CA LYS A 28 14.95 -2.78 0.84
C LYS A 28 14.65 -3.08 2.32
N SER A 29 14.35 -4.34 2.61
CA SER A 29 14.01 -4.80 3.96
C SER A 29 14.74 -6.09 4.25
N ASP A 30 15.33 -6.15 5.44
CA ASP A 30 16.02 -7.32 5.99
C ASP A 30 15.28 -7.73 7.29
N PHE A 31 14.81 -8.96 7.38
CA PHE A 31 14.07 -9.47 8.53
C PHE A 31 14.68 -10.75 9.07
N ASN A 32 14.80 -10.83 10.40
CA ASN A 32 15.07 -12.10 11.08
C ASN A 32 13.75 -12.76 11.46
N SER A 33 13.57 -14.00 11.05
CA SER A 33 12.43 -14.84 11.40
C SER A 33 12.82 -15.89 12.43
N MET A 34 11.96 -16.11 13.42
CA MET A 34 12.10 -17.20 14.40
C MET A 34 10.79 -17.97 14.47
N ARG A 35 10.86 -19.29 14.25
CA ARG A 35 9.72 -20.19 14.31
C ARG A 35 9.98 -21.28 15.37
N GLN A 36 9.09 -21.42 16.34
CA GLN A 36 9.13 -22.53 17.27
C GLN A 36 8.48 -23.77 16.66
N VAL A 37 9.19 -24.86 16.69
CA VAL A 37 8.73 -26.18 16.21
C VAL A 37 8.55 -27.08 17.43
N THR A 38 7.30 -27.46 17.68
CA THR A 38 6.96 -28.37 18.78
C THR A 38 6.40 -29.66 18.19
N ALA A 39 7.07 -30.78 18.44
CA ALA A 39 6.56 -32.11 18.12
C ALA A 39 6.27 -32.86 19.41
N ALA A 40 5.31 -33.77 19.39
CA ALA A 40 4.93 -34.56 20.57
C ALA A 40 6.16 -35.30 21.14
N ASN A 41 6.38 -35.17 22.44
CA ASN A 41 7.47 -35.82 23.18
C ASN A 41 8.90 -35.34 22.84
N THR A 42 9.07 -34.18 22.20
CA THR A 42 10.40 -33.60 21.93
C THR A 42 10.53 -32.24 22.61
N ARG A 43 11.78 -31.79 22.83
CA ARG A 43 12.04 -30.41 23.21
C ARG A 43 11.66 -29.50 22.05
N PRO A 44 11.05 -28.33 22.35
CA PRO A 44 10.84 -27.30 21.33
C PRO A 44 12.16 -26.93 20.64
N LEU A 45 12.17 -26.96 19.32
CA LEU A 45 13.29 -26.47 18.51
C LEU A 45 12.95 -25.07 17.99
N THR A 46 13.98 -24.27 17.74
CA THR A 46 13.79 -22.93 17.16
C THR A 46 14.46 -22.88 15.80
N ALA A 47 13.66 -22.76 14.75
CA ALA A 47 14.13 -22.47 13.43
C ALA A 47 14.33 -20.96 13.25
N GLN A 48 15.41 -20.56 12.61
CA GLN A 48 15.77 -19.16 12.37
C GLN A 48 16.14 -18.98 10.89
N ALA A 49 15.80 -17.83 10.33
CA ALA A 49 16.19 -17.44 8.98
C ALA A 49 16.32 -15.93 8.86
N ASP A 50 17.20 -15.49 7.98
CA ASP A 50 17.29 -14.13 7.50
C ASP A 50 16.54 -14.02 6.16
N ILE A 51 15.68 -13.03 6.03
CA ILE A 51 14.79 -12.85 4.89
C ILE A 51 15.05 -11.48 4.27
N ASP A 52 15.54 -11.49 3.04
CA ASP A 52 15.74 -10.29 2.23
C ASP A 52 14.54 -10.03 1.34
N MET A 53 14.07 -8.78 1.34
CA MET A 53 12.97 -8.34 0.48
C MET A 53 13.31 -7.02 -0.20
N THR A 54 12.91 -6.88 -1.46
CA THR A 54 12.96 -5.63 -2.20
C THR A 54 11.60 -5.26 -2.74
N GLY A 55 11.26 -3.99 -2.68
CA GLY A 55 10.02 -3.44 -3.21
C GLY A 55 10.30 -2.29 -4.18
N ARG A 56 9.51 -2.22 -5.25
CA ARG A 56 9.48 -1.09 -6.18
C ARG A 56 8.04 -0.68 -6.39
N THR A 57 7.80 0.61 -6.31
CA THR A 57 6.48 1.19 -6.61
C THR A 57 6.71 2.34 -7.58
N PHE A 58 5.90 2.41 -8.62
CA PHE A 58 5.81 3.60 -9.44
C PHE A 58 4.36 3.80 -9.87
N GLY A 59 3.98 5.05 -10.04
CA GLY A 59 2.62 5.37 -10.44
C GLY A 59 2.46 6.81 -10.86
N GLY A 60 1.25 7.12 -11.28
CA GLY A 60 0.89 8.46 -11.65
C GLY A 60 -0.62 8.65 -11.62
N PHE A 61 -1.00 9.89 -11.59
CA PHE A 61 -2.40 10.29 -11.64
C PHE A 61 -2.56 11.59 -12.42
N ALA A 62 -3.75 11.82 -12.94
CA ALA A 62 -4.15 13.08 -13.53
C ALA A 62 -5.62 13.37 -13.20
N GLY A 63 -5.94 14.65 -13.08
CA GLY A 63 -7.28 15.11 -12.78
C GLY A 63 -7.55 16.52 -13.27
N TYR A 64 -8.80 16.90 -13.14
CA TYR A 64 -9.28 18.21 -13.60
C TYR A 64 -10.26 18.79 -12.57
N ARG A 65 -10.15 20.09 -12.27
CA ARG A 65 -11.07 20.82 -11.38
C ARG A 65 -12.08 21.58 -12.22
N ALA A 66 -13.33 21.19 -12.16
CA ALA A 66 -14.44 21.83 -12.87
C ALA A 66 -15.33 22.59 -11.88
N PRO A 67 -15.39 23.93 -11.95
CA PRO A 67 -16.40 24.68 -11.22
C PRO A 67 -17.80 24.32 -11.76
N VAL A 68 -18.70 23.89 -10.85
CA VAL A 68 -20.06 23.46 -11.23
C VAL A 68 -21.15 24.41 -10.74
N GLY A 69 -20.75 25.59 -10.26
CA GLY A 69 -21.64 26.64 -9.75
C GLY A 69 -21.83 26.60 -8.24
N GLY A 70 -22.32 27.68 -7.64
CA GLY A 70 -22.55 27.77 -6.20
C GLY A 70 -21.29 27.66 -5.32
N GLY A 71 -20.10 27.92 -5.88
CA GLY A 71 -18.82 27.75 -5.18
C GLY A 71 -18.36 26.29 -5.09
N LEU A 72 -19.07 25.36 -5.71
CA LEU A 72 -18.69 23.94 -5.75
C LEU A 72 -17.69 23.67 -6.88
N VAL A 73 -16.74 22.80 -6.60
CA VAL A 73 -15.73 22.28 -7.54
C VAL A 73 -15.83 20.76 -7.58
N LEU A 74 -16.00 20.22 -8.78
CA LEU A 74 -15.97 18.81 -9.07
C LEU A 74 -14.61 18.45 -9.64
N ALA A 75 -13.91 17.46 -9.06
CA ALA A 75 -12.58 17.07 -9.50
C ALA A 75 -12.53 15.55 -9.79
N PRO A 76 -12.80 15.14 -11.05
CA PRO A 76 -12.48 13.79 -11.50
C PRO A 76 -10.98 13.58 -11.54
N MET A 77 -10.55 12.38 -11.13
CA MET A 77 -9.16 11.94 -11.14
C MET A 77 -9.08 10.48 -11.57
N VAL A 78 -8.09 10.17 -12.36
CA VAL A 78 -7.70 8.79 -12.72
C VAL A 78 -6.22 8.59 -12.42
N GLY A 79 -5.85 7.38 -12.07
CA GLY A 79 -4.46 7.04 -11.80
C GLY A 79 -4.16 5.57 -12.03
N ALA A 80 -2.88 5.24 -12.05
CA ALA A 80 -2.42 3.86 -12.07
C ALA A 80 -1.13 3.73 -11.25
N THR A 81 -0.99 2.60 -10.56
CA THR A 81 0.19 2.28 -9.74
C THR A 81 0.58 0.84 -9.98
N ASN A 82 1.88 0.61 -10.21
CA ASN A 82 2.47 -0.72 -10.25
C ASN A 82 3.34 -0.91 -9.01
N ILE A 83 3.19 -2.07 -8.38
CA ILE A 83 3.95 -2.50 -7.20
C ILE A 83 4.56 -3.85 -7.53
N ARG A 84 5.88 -3.95 -7.37
CA ARG A 84 6.61 -5.21 -7.48
C ARG A 84 7.38 -5.46 -6.19
N ILE A 85 7.17 -6.63 -5.60
CA ILE A 85 7.84 -7.09 -4.39
C ILE A 85 8.57 -8.39 -4.74
N LYS A 86 9.85 -8.45 -4.42
CA LYS A 86 10.65 -9.66 -4.50
C LYS A 86 11.11 -10.04 -3.10
N ARG A 87 10.84 -11.27 -2.69
CA ARG A 87 11.43 -11.92 -1.53
C ARG A 87 12.43 -12.96 -2.02
N ASP A 88 13.67 -12.85 -1.60
CA ASP A 88 14.67 -13.85 -1.93
C ASP A 88 14.35 -15.20 -1.23
N GLY A 89 14.81 -16.29 -1.82
CA GLY A 89 14.71 -17.59 -1.19
C GLY A 89 15.58 -17.66 0.06
N PHE A 90 15.18 -18.44 1.04
CA PHE A 90 15.94 -18.61 2.28
C PHE A 90 15.82 -20.02 2.84
N ASP A 91 16.80 -20.41 3.65
CA ASP A 91 16.85 -21.66 4.38
C ASP A 91 16.82 -21.39 5.87
N GLU A 92 15.94 -22.09 6.58
CA GLU A 92 15.94 -22.09 8.05
C GLU A 92 17.07 -22.95 8.61
N THR A 93 17.54 -22.59 9.79
CA THR A 93 18.55 -23.33 10.58
C THR A 93 18.08 -23.50 12.02
N GLY A 94 18.62 -24.53 12.73
CA GLY A 94 18.38 -24.71 14.18
C GLY A 94 17.25 -25.66 14.54
N ALA A 95 16.52 -26.21 13.57
CA ALA A 95 15.41 -27.17 13.83
C ALA A 95 15.49 -28.42 12.95
N ASP A 96 16.70 -28.88 12.57
CA ASP A 96 16.87 -30.10 11.79
C ASP A 96 16.13 -31.31 12.38
N PRO A 97 15.45 -32.13 11.57
CA PRO A 97 15.28 -32.07 10.10
C PRO A 97 14.06 -31.24 9.64
N LEU A 98 13.48 -30.43 10.52
CA LEU A 98 12.21 -29.69 10.32
C LEU A 98 12.45 -28.24 9.87
N ASN A 99 13.68 -27.87 9.53
CA ASN A 99 13.96 -26.61 8.86
C ASN A 99 13.24 -26.50 7.52
N LEU A 100 12.75 -25.31 7.18
CA LEU A 100 12.14 -25.03 5.89
C LEU A 100 13.17 -24.44 4.93
N GLN A 101 13.09 -24.88 3.68
CA GLN A 101 13.69 -24.22 2.54
C GLN A 101 12.56 -23.54 1.78
N VAL A 102 12.66 -22.24 1.61
CA VAL A 102 11.61 -21.39 1.01
C VAL A 102 12.15 -20.80 -0.27
N SER A 103 11.44 -21.03 -1.37
CA SER A 103 11.83 -20.51 -2.69
C SER A 103 11.66 -18.99 -2.76
N GLU A 104 12.41 -18.36 -3.68
CA GLU A 104 12.16 -16.94 -3.99
C GLU A 104 10.73 -16.74 -4.50
N GLU A 105 10.19 -15.56 -4.23
CA GLU A 105 8.88 -15.15 -4.71
C GLU A 105 8.98 -13.73 -5.28
N THR A 106 8.50 -13.55 -6.48
CA THR A 106 8.25 -12.22 -7.03
C THR A 106 6.77 -12.05 -7.24
N ARG A 107 6.22 -10.95 -6.74
CA ARG A 107 4.82 -10.59 -6.87
C ARG A 107 4.71 -9.21 -7.51
N GLU A 108 3.89 -9.12 -8.55
CA GLU A 108 3.64 -7.87 -9.25
C GLU A 108 2.14 -7.58 -9.32
N VAL A 109 1.75 -6.43 -8.80
CA VAL A 109 0.37 -5.97 -8.76
C VAL A 109 0.30 -4.59 -9.38
N THR A 110 -0.63 -4.41 -10.30
CA THR A 110 -1.01 -3.10 -10.83
C THR A 110 -2.42 -2.77 -10.37
N TYR A 111 -2.68 -1.53 -9.97
CA TYR A 111 -4.05 -1.07 -9.78
C TYR A 111 -4.28 0.27 -10.47
N GLY A 112 -5.48 0.40 -11.02
CA GLY A 112 -6.01 1.64 -11.54
C GLY A 112 -7.02 2.23 -10.56
N THR A 113 -7.10 3.56 -10.49
CA THR A 113 -8.08 4.27 -9.69
C THR A 113 -8.86 5.24 -10.56
N ALA A 114 -10.16 5.37 -10.28
CA ALA A 114 -11.01 6.43 -10.82
C ALA A 114 -11.80 7.01 -9.65
N GLN A 115 -11.64 8.31 -9.40
CA GLN A 115 -12.24 9.00 -8.26
C GLN A 115 -12.89 10.30 -8.70
N LEU A 116 -13.88 10.71 -7.94
CA LEU A 116 -14.56 11.99 -8.06
C LEU A 116 -14.54 12.67 -6.69
N ARG A 117 -13.99 13.89 -6.62
CA ARG A 117 -14.01 14.72 -5.41
C ARG A 117 -14.94 15.91 -5.66
N LEU A 118 -15.81 16.18 -4.71
CA LEU A 118 -16.64 17.36 -4.64
C LEU A 118 -16.17 18.21 -3.46
N SER A 119 -15.77 19.43 -3.70
CA SER A 119 -15.34 20.37 -2.65
C SER A 119 -15.99 21.75 -2.82
N THR A 120 -15.91 22.55 -1.78
CA THR A 120 -16.26 23.97 -1.83
C THR A 120 -15.22 24.78 -1.08
N LEU A 121 -14.86 25.95 -1.62
CA LEU A 121 -13.95 26.88 -0.98
C LEU A 121 -14.75 27.96 -0.27
N THR A 122 -14.73 27.95 1.06
CA THR A 122 -15.46 28.90 1.90
C THR A 122 -14.46 29.87 2.56
N PRO A 123 -14.54 31.17 2.28
CA PRO A 123 -13.77 32.16 3.03
C PRO A 123 -14.17 32.15 4.51
N VAL A 124 -13.18 32.10 5.40
CA VAL A 124 -13.36 32.17 6.86
C VAL A 124 -12.46 33.28 7.41
N ALA A 125 -12.70 33.72 8.64
CA ALA A 125 -11.87 34.73 9.28
C ALA A 125 -10.41 34.28 9.31
N GLY A 126 -9.56 34.99 8.53
CA GLY A 126 -8.12 34.70 8.45
C GLY A 126 -7.72 33.62 7.47
N GLY A 127 -8.58 33.21 6.49
CA GLY A 127 -8.16 32.23 5.49
C GLY A 127 -9.29 31.58 4.71
N THR A 128 -9.11 30.32 4.36
CA THR A 128 -10.07 29.50 3.62
C THR A 128 -10.30 28.15 4.30
N PHE A 129 -11.52 27.68 4.22
CA PHE A 129 -11.95 26.34 4.63
C PHE A 129 -12.48 25.59 3.42
N GLU A 130 -11.92 24.44 3.14
CA GLU A 130 -12.27 23.59 2.00
C GLU A 130 -12.73 22.19 2.47
N PRO A 131 -14.00 22.01 2.80
CA PRO A 131 -14.56 20.67 3.02
C PRO A 131 -14.74 19.94 1.70
N TYR A 132 -14.65 18.60 1.75
CA TYR A 132 -14.83 17.77 0.58
C TYR A 132 -15.44 16.39 0.88
N LEU A 133 -16.05 15.84 -0.16
CA LEU A 133 -16.44 14.44 -0.24
C LEU A 133 -15.74 13.82 -1.45
N ALA A 134 -15.36 12.57 -1.35
CA ALA A 134 -14.77 11.82 -2.44
C ALA A 134 -15.38 10.43 -2.54
N GLY A 135 -15.51 9.94 -3.76
CA GLY A 135 -15.94 8.58 -4.02
C GLY A 135 -15.27 8.04 -5.29
N GLY A 136 -15.08 6.74 -5.35
CA GLY A 136 -14.38 6.15 -6.48
C GLY A 136 -14.30 4.64 -6.43
N VAL A 137 -13.52 4.10 -7.33
CA VAL A 137 -13.25 2.69 -7.47
C VAL A 137 -11.77 2.47 -7.76
N GLU A 138 -11.23 1.40 -7.21
CA GLU A 138 -9.92 0.86 -7.52
C GLU A 138 -10.10 -0.53 -8.11
N ARG A 139 -9.31 -0.85 -9.13
CA ARG A 139 -9.27 -2.18 -9.71
C ARG A 139 -7.83 -2.67 -9.75
N TYR A 140 -7.65 -3.93 -9.35
CA TYR A 140 -6.36 -4.60 -9.19
C TYR A 140 -6.18 -5.68 -10.24
N TRP A 141 -4.97 -5.82 -10.76
CA TRP A 141 -4.55 -6.83 -11.74
C TRP A 141 -3.16 -7.37 -11.38
N GLY A 142 -2.86 -8.57 -11.86
CA GLY A 142 -1.56 -9.23 -11.68
C GLY A 142 -1.62 -10.32 -10.62
N ASP A 143 -0.56 -10.43 -9.83
CA ASP A 143 -0.43 -11.48 -8.81
C ASP A 143 -1.21 -11.12 -7.54
N LEU A 144 -2.51 -11.34 -7.56
CA LEU A 144 -3.39 -10.94 -6.45
C LEU A 144 -3.20 -11.77 -5.18
N ALA A 145 -2.64 -12.98 -5.25
CA ALA A 145 -2.29 -13.79 -4.09
C ALA A 145 -0.77 -14.00 -4.02
N SER A 146 -0.20 -14.03 -2.81
CA SER A 146 1.15 -14.54 -2.64
C SER A 146 1.16 -16.06 -2.71
N VAL A 147 2.22 -16.63 -3.30
CA VAL A 147 2.40 -18.07 -3.44
C VAL A 147 3.80 -18.42 -3.00
N SER A 148 3.93 -19.13 -1.89
CA SER A 148 5.23 -19.55 -1.37
C SER A 148 5.38 -21.06 -1.48
N ASP A 149 6.35 -21.50 -2.28
CA ASP A 149 6.77 -22.89 -2.39
C ASP A 149 7.83 -23.18 -1.33
N MET A 150 7.59 -24.22 -0.55
CA MET A 150 8.40 -24.59 0.61
C MET A 150 8.64 -26.10 0.63
N ARG A 151 9.74 -26.51 1.30
CA ARG A 151 10.01 -27.91 1.60
C ARG A 151 10.73 -28.07 2.94
N PHE A 152 10.57 -29.21 3.57
CA PHE A 152 11.39 -29.57 4.72
C PHE A 152 12.78 -30.02 4.28
N ALA A 153 13.83 -29.46 4.88
CA ALA A 153 15.22 -29.75 4.54
C ALA A 153 15.58 -31.23 4.74
N GLY A 154 14.99 -31.89 5.75
CA GLY A 154 15.22 -33.32 6.02
C GLY A 154 14.41 -34.28 5.15
N ALA A 155 13.53 -33.80 4.27
CA ALA A 155 12.74 -34.67 3.42
C ALA A 155 13.51 -35.12 2.16
N ALA A 156 13.39 -36.38 1.80
CA ALA A 156 14.03 -36.93 0.61
C ALA A 156 13.24 -36.57 -0.66
N GLY A 157 13.91 -35.98 -1.64
CA GLY A 157 13.28 -35.58 -2.91
C GLY A 157 12.14 -34.59 -2.71
N ASP A 158 11.03 -34.76 -3.42
CA ASP A 158 9.87 -33.86 -3.39
C ASP A 158 8.87 -34.19 -2.28
N MET A 159 9.12 -35.22 -1.46
CA MET A 159 8.18 -35.70 -0.44
C MET A 159 7.94 -34.75 0.72
N GLY A 160 8.59 -33.69 0.83
CA GLY A 160 8.37 -32.69 1.90
C GLY A 160 7.96 -31.33 1.36
N SER A 161 7.69 -31.26 0.07
CA SER A 161 7.32 -30.01 -0.60
C SER A 161 5.83 -29.69 -0.42
N PHE A 162 5.54 -28.44 -0.17
CA PHE A 162 4.17 -27.93 -0.06
C PHE A 162 4.13 -26.46 -0.50
N ARG A 163 2.91 -26.03 -0.81
CA ARG A 163 2.64 -24.66 -1.25
C ARG A 163 1.69 -23.98 -0.30
N ILE A 164 2.02 -22.75 0.09
CA ILE A 164 1.13 -21.87 0.84
C ILE A 164 0.64 -20.76 -0.10
N ILE A 165 -0.68 -20.60 -0.17
CA ILE A 165 -1.31 -19.53 -0.92
C ILE A 165 -1.89 -18.54 0.10
N GLY A 166 -1.44 -17.29 0.06
CA GLY A 166 -1.95 -16.22 0.91
C GLY A 166 -3.35 -15.77 0.48
N ALA A 167 -4.02 -15.05 1.36
CA ALA A 167 -5.32 -14.47 1.03
C ALA A 167 -5.18 -13.52 -0.18
N PRO A 168 -5.99 -13.69 -1.23
CA PRO A 168 -5.90 -12.85 -2.40
C PRO A 168 -6.40 -11.43 -2.09
N LEU A 169 -5.79 -10.43 -2.74
CA LEU A 169 -6.35 -9.09 -2.83
C LEU A 169 -7.67 -9.13 -3.58
N GLU A 170 -8.55 -8.21 -3.27
CA GLU A 170 -9.80 -8.06 -3.99
C GLU A 170 -9.55 -7.35 -5.33
N GLU A 171 -10.20 -7.84 -6.39
CA GLU A 171 -10.02 -7.26 -7.73
C GLU A 171 -10.61 -5.86 -7.85
N THR A 172 -11.69 -5.58 -7.11
CA THR A 172 -12.38 -4.28 -7.17
C THR A 172 -12.74 -3.83 -5.77
N VAL A 173 -12.40 -2.58 -5.47
CA VAL A 173 -12.62 -1.95 -4.17
C VAL A 173 -13.29 -0.59 -4.39
N GLY A 174 -14.42 -0.37 -3.75
CA GLY A 174 -15.03 0.96 -3.64
C GLY A 174 -14.26 1.84 -2.66
N VAL A 175 -14.13 3.11 -2.96
CA VAL A 175 -13.45 4.09 -2.11
C VAL A 175 -14.41 5.23 -1.79
N LEU A 176 -14.57 5.54 -0.52
CA LEU A 176 -15.33 6.70 -0.04
C LEU A 176 -14.46 7.50 0.91
N GLY A 177 -14.59 8.82 0.88
CA GLY A 177 -13.84 9.68 1.76
C GLY A 177 -14.53 11.01 2.01
N ALA A 178 -14.22 11.60 3.15
CA ALA A 178 -14.62 12.94 3.50
C ALA A 178 -13.49 13.61 4.28
N GLY A 179 -13.35 14.91 4.16
CA GLY A 179 -12.34 15.64 4.88
C GLY A 179 -12.50 17.15 4.71
N PHE A 180 -11.53 17.84 5.24
CA PHE A 180 -11.42 19.30 5.08
C PHE A 180 -9.97 19.75 5.14
N ASP A 181 -9.70 20.87 4.48
CA ASP A 181 -8.46 21.62 4.56
C ASP A 181 -8.75 23.04 5.06
N VAL A 182 -7.94 23.53 5.99
CA VAL A 182 -7.98 24.91 6.50
C VAL A 182 -6.66 25.58 6.15
N ARG A 183 -6.71 26.70 5.46
CA ARG A 183 -5.55 27.53 5.11
C ARG A 183 -5.70 28.89 5.77
N PRO A 184 -5.15 29.09 6.99
CA PRO A 184 -5.21 30.39 7.66
C PRO A 184 -4.45 31.48 6.89
N ASN A 185 -3.46 31.11 6.09
CA ASN A 185 -2.69 31.99 5.21
C ASN A 185 -2.04 31.16 4.10
N ASP A 186 -1.34 31.83 3.17
CA ASP A 186 -0.71 31.17 2.00
C ASP A 186 0.43 30.20 2.36
N ARG A 187 0.93 30.26 3.60
CA ARG A 187 2.06 29.44 4.05
C ARG A 187 1.66 28.23 4.86
N PHE A 188 0.49 28.21 5.47
CA PHE A 188 0.09 27.19 6.40
C PHE A 188 -1.22 26.52 6.01
N GLU A 189 -1.23 25.18 6.03
CA GLU A 189 -2.41 24.35 5.74
C GLU A 189 -2.49 23.24 6.78
N ILE A 190 -3.67 23.03 7.35
CA ILE A 190 -3.99 21.89 8.22
C ILE A 190 -5.22 21.20 7.63
N GLY A 191 -5.22 19.87 7.62
CA GLY A 191 -6.37 19.13 7.19
C GLY A 191 -6.58 17.85 7.99
N ALA A 192 -7.80 17.35 7.90
CA ALA A 192 -8.17 16.04 8.41
C ALA A 192 -9.08 15.32 7.40
N SER A 193 -8.94 14.02 7.33
CA SER A 193 -9.76 13.18 6.46
C SER A 193 -10.08 11.84 7.11
N ALA A 194 -11.21 11.28 6.71
CA ALA A 194 -11.57 9.90 6.96
C ALA A 194 -11.96 9.24 5.64
N GLY A 195 -11.53 8.02 5.45
CA GLY A 195 -11.82 7.26 4.25
C GLY A 195 -12.10 5.81 4.54
N SER A 196 -12.85 5.17 3.66
CA SER A 196 -13.12 3.73 3.71
C SER A 196 -12.87 3.11 2.33
N ARG A 197 -12.20 1.98 2.33
CA ARG A 197 -12.04 1.09 1.18
C ARG A 197 -12.92 -0.12 1.43
N ILE A 198 -13.86 -0.36 0.56
CA ILE A 198 -14.94 -1.34 0.74
C ILE A 198 -14.84 -2.36 -0.39
N GLY A 199 -14.46 -3.56 -0.04
CA GLY A 199 -14.44 -4.72 -0.92
C GLY A 199 -15.52 -5.73 -0.56
N GLU A 200 -15.51 -6.88 -1.20
CA GLU A 200 -16.47 -7.96 -0.94
C GLU A 200 -16.21 -8.64 0.43
N ARG A 201 -14.94 -8.75 0.83
CA ARG A 201 -14.50 -9.48 2.03
C ARG A 201 -13.85 -8.62 3.08
N THR A 202 -13.40 -7.41 2.68
CA THR A 202 -12.60 -6.56 3.56
C THR A 202 -13.12 -5.13 3.51
N THR A 203 -13.25 -4.53 4.68
CA THR A 203 -13.46 -3.08 4.82
C THR A 203 -12.32 -2.50 5.65
N GLN A 204 -11.64 -1.52 5.10
CA GLN A 204 -10.57 -0.79 5.78
C GLN A 204 -10.99 0.66 5.94
N THR A 205 -10.91 1.19 7.16
CA THR A 205 -11.17 2.60 7.44
C THR A 205 -9.88 3.26 7.91
N THR A 206 -9.60 4.44 7.38
CA THR A 206 -8.41 5.24 7.71
C THR A 206 -8.84 6.62 8.13
N VAL A 207 -8.18 7.16 9.15
CA VAL A 207 -8.32 8.56 9.57
C VAL A 207 -6.92 9.17 9.51
N GLU A 208 -6.81 10.32 8.85
CA GLU A 208 -5.54 11.02 8.66
C GLU A 208 -5.65 12.47 9.09
N MET A 209 -4.55 13.00 9.59
CA MET A 209 -4.36 14.44 9.85
C MET A 209 -3.04 14.86 9.21
N HIS A 210 -3.03 16.03 8.62
CA HIS A 210 -1.81 16.57 8.01
C HIS A 210 -1.64 18.05 8.32
N ALA A 211 -0.39 18.49 8.29
CA ALA A 211 -0.02 19.89 8.33
C ALA A 211 1.06 20.15 7.27
N ARG A 212 0.95 21.25 6.55
CA ARG A 212 1.90 21.66 5.51
C ARG A 212 2.33 23.08 5.72
N ILE A 213 3.63 23.31 5.60
CA ILE A 213 4.23 24.66 5.62
C ILE A 213 4.87 24.89 4.25
N ARG A 214 4.56 26.04 3.64
CA ARG A 214 5.18 26.49 2.38
C ARG A 214 6.19 27.60 2.71
N PHE A 215 7.40 27.47 2.24
CA PHE A 215 8.51 28.41 2.46
C PHE A 215 8.67 29.36 1.28
#